data_7f25deee55e78aea388ee7a2e942e26f
#
_entry.id   7f25deee55e78aea388ee7a2e942e26f
#
_cell.length_a   1.000
_cell.length_b   1.000
_cell.length_c   1.000
_cell.angle_alpha   90.00
_cell.angle_beta   90.00
_cell.angle_gamma   90.00
#
_symmetry.space_group_name_H-M   'P 1'
#
loop_
_entity.id
_entity.type
_entity.pdbx_description
1 polymer ?
#
loop_
_entity_poly.entity_id
_entity_poly.type
_entity_poly.pdbx_seq_one_letter_code
_entity_poly.pdbx_strand_id
1 'polypeptide(L)'
;GINSTITFGSGTIADDLLTTAPAGAVLSQGAAVDTPSVAMTRIWGLNQNWATMSSMFEPDLADKKLFAAWLSEQDDEVLWPAWDSDPNASVSGGAGTFGVWAVANNINGVMCIGGDPALGTLGPLVMNVAAFVQGMIASINFSQTNGRITLAGKSAQASAAVLPTCANIQTYQNLLANGYNCYGAFASRNQGFTFFSNGNMPGSFPWADQYIDQIWLSAQLQLALLNLYTAVNDIPYDPTGYGLIRAALVGQPTANGNVTFDGPINNALNNGVIQIGVTLSSTQAAAVNNAAGANVAGTIQSNGYYLQILDPGAAARNARQTPIINLWYTDGGAVQQFSMASVDIL
;
A
#
# COMPACT_ATOMS: atom_id res chain seq x y z
N GLY A 1 -34.03 -5.85 -4.13
CA GLY A 1 -33.68 -7.09 -4.81
C GLY A 1 -33.95 -7.02 -6.31
N ILE A 2 -33.32 -7.84 -7.10
CA ILE A 2 -33.46 -7.89 -8.58
C ILE A 2 -34.90 -8.07 -9.02
N ASN A 3 -35.70 -8.72 -8.17
CA ASN A 3 -37.10 -9.06 -8.48
C ASN A 3 -38.11 -8.20 -7.69
N SER A 4 -37.68 -7.10 -7.09
CA SER A 4 -38.59 -6.18 -6.39
C SER A 4 -39.29 -5.30 -7.44
N THR A 5 -40.59 -5.49 -7.60
CA THR A 5 -41.44 -4.61 -8.41
C THR A 5 -42.16 -3.62 -7.51
N ILE A 6 -42.11 -2.35 -7.87
CA ILE A 6 -42.95 -1.32 -7.25
C ILE A 6 -44.18 -1.20 -8.14
N THR A 7 -45.33 -1.41 -7.55
CA THR A 7 -46.61 -1.20 -8.24
C THR A 7 -47.25 0.07 -7.66
N PHE A 8 -47.63 0.98 -8.50
CA PHE A 8 -48.39 2.15 -8.06
C PHE A 8 -49.80 1.74 -7.66
N GLY A 9 -50.26 2.30 -6.56
CA GLY A 9 -51.65 2.13 -6.13
C GLY A 9 -52.61 3.05 -6.88
N SER A 10 -53.89 2.90 -6.57
CA SER A 10 -54.93 3.82 -7.04
C SER A 10 -55.90 4.16 -5.90
N GLY A 11 -56.47 5.37 -5.96
CA GLY A 11 -57.41 5.87 -4.97
C GLY A 11 -56.79 6.87 -4.02
N THR A 12 -57.64 7.55 -3.20
CA THR A 12 -57.27 8.70 -2.39
C THR A 12 -56.10 8.48 -1.45
N ILE A 13 -55.98 7.33 -0.82
CA ILE A 13 -54.88 7.00 0.09
C ILE A 13 -53.55 6.85 -0.70
N ALA A 14 -53.62 6.28 -1.91
CA ALA A 14 -52.44 6.14 -2.76
C ALA A 14 -51.99 7.53 -3.26
N ASP A 15 -52.90 8.42 -3.54
CA ASP A 15 -52.61 9.80 -3.96
C ASP A 15 -51.98 10.60 -2.79
N ASP A 16 -52.53 10.46 -1.59
CA ASP A 16 -52.00 11.13 -0.38
C ASP A 16 -50.59 10.65 0.02
N LEU A 17 -50.29 9.38 -0.22
CA LEU A 17 -48.98 8.79 0.06
C LEU A 17 -48.01 8.88 -1.12
N LEU A 18 -48.38 9.57 -2.21
CA LEU A 18 -47.60 9.68 -3.45
C LEU A 18 -47.23 8.31 -4.06
N THR A 19 -48.08 7.29 -3.83
CA THR A 19 -47.91 5.95 -4.37
C THR A 19 -48.65 5.70 -5.67
N THR A 20 -49.36 6.73 -6.21
CA THR A 20 -49.90 6.74 -7.56
C THR A 20 -48.84 7.16 -8.55
N ALA A 21 -48.89 6.66 -9.77
CA ALA A 21 -47.96 7.06 -10.82
C ALA A 21 -48.24 8.51 -11.25
N PRO A 22 -47.40 9.50 -10.92
CA PRO A 22 -47.53 10.85 -11.48
C PRO A 22 -47.27 10.82 -12.98
N ALA A 23 -47.80 11.82 -13.71
CA ALA A 23 -47.58 11.92 -15.13
C ALA A 23 -46.07 11.97 -15.45
N GLY A 24 -45.58 11.04 -16.27
CA GLY A 24 -44.17 10.92 -16.60
C GLY A 24 -43.34 10.02 -15.67
N ALA A 25 -43.99 9.40 -14.68
CA ALA A 25 -43.26 8.42 -13.80
C ALA A 25 -42.85 7.18 -14.60
N VAL A 26 -41.59 6.81 -14.49
CA VAL A 26 -41.01 5.61 -15.08
C VAL A 26 -40.61 4.67 -13.96
N LEU A 27 -41.18 3.46 -13.97
CA LEU A 27 -40.72 2.38 -13.10
C LEU A 27 -39.45 1.77 -13.71
N SER A 28 -38.35 1.82 -12.98
CA SER A 28 -37.13 1.11 -13.33
C SER A 28 -36.97 -0.11 -12.46
N GLN A 29 -36.49 -1.20 -13.03
CA GLN A 29 -36.13 -2.39 -12.27
C GLN A 29 -34.93 -2.05 -11.37
N GLY A 30 -34.99 -2.47 -10.12
CA GLY A 30 -33.84 -2.38 -9.21
C GLY A 30 -32.66 -3.19 -9.74
N ALA A 31 -31.47 -2.66 -9.60
CA ALA A 31 -30.23 -3.39 -9.90
C ALA A 31 -29.85 -4.30 -8.72
N ALA A 32 -29.25 -5.44 -9.02
CA ALA A 32 -28.53 -6.21 -8.01
C ALA A 32 -27.35 -5.40 -7.50
N VAL A 33 -27.08 -5.48 -6.19
CA VAL A 33 -25.87 -4.91 -5.62
C VAL A 33 -24.69 -5.72 -6.13
N ASP A 34 -23.69 -5.07 -6.70
CA ASP A 34 -22.42 -5.72 -7.05
C ASP A 34 -21.73 -6.25 -5.80
N THR A 35 -21.08 -7.39 -5.90
CA THR A 35 -20.12 -7.80 -4.87
C THR A 35 -18.92 -6.85 -4.87
N PRO A 36 -18.20 -6.69 -3.74
CA PRO A 36 -17.02 -5.85 -3.67
C PRO A 36 -16.00 -6.10 -4.79
N SER A 37 -15.68 -7.34 -5.09
CA SER A 37 -14.74 -7.69 -6.17
C SER A 37 -15.24 -7.24 -7.55
N VAL A 38 -16.52 -7.40 -7.86
CA VAL A 38 -17.12 -6.95 -9.14
C VAL A 38 -17.09 -5.42 -9.24
N ALA A 39 -17.46 -4.73 -8.15
CA ALA A 39 -17.45 -3.27 -8.11
C ALA A 39 -16.03 -2.72 -8.32
N MET A 40 -15.04 -3.29 -7.62
CA MET A 40 -13.64 -2.87 -7.72
C MET A 40 -13.04 -3.16 -9.09
N THR A 41 -13.31 -4.32 -9.68
CA THR A 41 -12.87 -4.65 -11.05
C THR A 41 -13.43 -3.67 -12.07
N ARG A 42 -14.69 -3.24 -11.89
CA ARG A 42 -15.30 -2.23 -12.76
C ARG A 42 -14.66 -0.86 -12.59
N ILE A 43 -14.39 -0.43 -11.34
CA ILE A 43 -13.70 0.85 -11.05
C ILE A 43 -12.29 0.82 -11.65
N TRP A 44 -11.55 -0.26 -11.44
CA TRP A 44 -10.19 -0.45 -11.96
C TRP A 44 -10.14 -0.41 -13.49
N GLY A 45 -11.13 -1.00 -14.15
CA GLY A 45 -11.27 -0.94 -15.60
C GLY A 45 -11.56 0.45 -16.17
N LEU A 46 -12.07 1.36 -15.35
CA LEU A 46 -12.33 2.75 -15.76
C LEU A 46 -11.13 3.67 -15.54
N ASN A 47 -10.41 3.49 -14.45
CA ASN A 47 -9.26 4.31 -14.09
C ASN A 47 -8.35 3.58 -13.11
N GLN A 48 -7.07 3.46 -13.44
CA GLN A 48 -6.02 2.84 -12.63
C GLN A 48 -5.07 3.89 -12.01
N ASN A 49 -5.29 5.17 -12.21
CA ASN A 49 -4.42 6.23 -11.72
C ASN A 49 -4.71 6.58 -10.24
N TRP A 50 -4.60 5.60 -9.37
CA TRP A 50 -4.72 5.74 -7.91
C TRP A 50 -4.00 4.58 -7.21
N ALA A 51 -3.33 4.89 -6.10
CA ALA A 51 -2.50 3.93 -5.34
C ALA A 51 -3.11 3.56 -3.97
N THR A 52 -4.15 4.27 -3.54
CA THR A 52 -4.80 4.00 -2.25
C THR A 52 -6.31 4.06 -2.38
N MET A 53 -7.02 3.25 -1.60
CA MET A 53 -8.46 3.30 -1.49
C MET A 53 -8.92 3.43 -0.04
N SER A 54 -10.13 3.92 0.18
CA SER A 54 -10.82 3.89 1.47
C SER A 54 -12.33 3.80 1.26
N SER A 55 -13.03 3.26 2.25
CA SER A 55 -14.49 3.24 2.28
C SER A 55 -15.03 4.28 3.26
N MET A 56 -16.08 4.99 2.83
CA MET A 56 -16.83 5.94 3.68
C MET A 56 -17.83 5.23 4.60
N PHE A 57 -18.02 3.95 4.42
CA PHE A 57 -18.83 3.07 5.25
C PHE A 57 -17.97 1.88 5.70
N GLU A 58 -18.36 1.26 6.77
CA GLU A 58 -17.70 0.03 7.19
C GLU A 58 -18.33 -1.16 6.47
N PRO A 59 -17.59 -1.84 5.59
CA PRO A 59 -18.07 -3.11 5.03
C PRO A 59 -18.19 -4.14 6.15
N ASP A 60 -19.15 -5.07 6.04
CA ASP A 60 -19.17 -6.21 6.94
C ASP A 60 -17.92 -7.11 6.75
N LEU A 61 -17.73 -8.08 7.64
CA LEU A 61 -16.54 -8.93 7.60
C LEU A 61 -16.43 -9.74 6.29
N ALA A 62 -17.54 -10.15 5.71
CA ALA A 62 -17.55 -10.91 4.46
C ALA A 62 -17.12 -10.02 3.30
N ASP A 63 -17.64 -8.81 3.22
CA ASP A 63 -17.28 -7.82 2.22
C ASP A 63 -15.84 -7.32 2.39
N LYS A 64 -15.36 -7.10 3.63
CA LYS A 64 -13.95 -6.79 3.90
C LYS A 64 -13.01 -7.85 3.30
N LYS A 65 -13.36 -9.13 3.46
CA LYS A 65 -12.59 -10.24 2.89
C LYS A 65 -12.59 -10.23 1.36
N LEU A 66 -13.72 -9.88 0.73
CA LEU A 66 -13.81 -9.78 -0.73
C LEU A 66 -13.00 -8.60 -1.29
N PHE A 67 -13.04 -7.44 -0.62
CA PHE A 67 -12.16 -6.31 -0.96
C PHE A 67 -10.68 -6.68 -0.84
N ALA A 68 -10.31 -7.34 0.26
CA ALA A 68 -8.95 -7.76 0.53
C ALA A 68 -8.42 -8.81 -0.47
N ALA A 69 -9.26 -9.78 -0.84
CA ALA A 69 -8.93 -10.77 -1.87
C ALA A 69 -8.67 -10.10 -3.22
N TRP A 70 -9.55 -9.16 -3.62
CA TRP A 70 -9.36 -8.40 -4.85
C TRP A 70 -8.04 -7.61 -4.84
N LEU A 71 -7.69 -6.97 -3.71
CA LEU A 71 -6.42 -6.23 -3.57
C LEU A 71 -5.19 -7.12 -3.74
N SER A 72 -5.22 -8.31 -3.17
CA SER A 72 -4.11 -9.27 -3.29
C SER A 72 -3.89 -9.77 -4.73
N GLU A 73 -4.85 -9.55 -5.63
CA GLU A 73 -4.77 -9.89 -7.05
C GLU A 73 -4.26 -8.72 -7.93
N GLN A 74 -4.01 -7.54 -7.34
CA GLN A 74 -3.61 -6.34 -8.08
C GLN A 74 -2.09 -6.10 -8.09
N ASP A 75 -1.28 -7.14 -8.14
CA ASP A 75 0.19 -7.08 -8.30
C ASP A 75 0.88 -6.05 -7.37
N ASP A 76 0.36 -5.91 -6.13
CA ASP A 76 0.85 -4.98 -5.11
C ASP A 76 0.81 -3.49 -5.53
N GLU A 77 -0.17 -3.09 -6.33
CA GLU A 77 -0.30 -1.72 -6.84
C GLU A 77 -1.22 -0.82 -6.00
N VAL A 78 -1.98 -1.38 -5.04
CA VAL A 78 -2.99 -0.64 -4.27
C VAL A 78 -2.91 -0.94 -2.78
N LEU A 79 -2.93 0.12 -1.96
CA LEU A 79 -3.00 0.03 -0.51
C LEU A 79 -4.38 0.43 0.01
N TRP A 80 -4.95 -0.37 0.89
CA TRP A 80 -6.18 -0.08 1.62
C TRP A 80 -5.93 0.04 3.13
N PRO A 81 -5.90 1.25 3.70
CA PRO A 81 -6.05 1.46 5.13
C PRO A 81 -7.47 1.07 5.56
N ALA A 82 -7.64 -0.20 5.91
CA ALA A 82 -8.93 -0.78 6.25
C ALA A 82 -9.27 -0.54 7.72
N TRP A 83 -10.27 0.27 8.00
CA TRP A 83 -10.72 0.50 9.36
C TRP A 83 -11.75 -0.55 9.80
N ASP A 84 -11.67 -0.94 11.07
CA ASP A 84 -12.47 -2.00 11.68
C ASP A 84 -12.92 -1.59 13.07
N SER A 85 -14.23 -1.53 13.26
CA SER A 85 -14.84 -1.17 14.55
C SER A 85 -15.17 -2.38 15.42
N ASP A 86 -14.71 -3.58 15.04
CA ASP A 86 -14.93 -4.78 15.87
C ASP A 86 -14.21 -4.65 17.21
N PRO A 87 -14.94 -4.64 18.34
CA PRO A 87 -14.33 -4.53 19.67
C PRO A 87 -13.40 -5.69 20.01
N ASN A 88 -13.56 -6.86 19.38
CA ASN A 88 -12.69 -8.00 19.58
C ASN A 88 -11.29 -7.78 19.01
N ALA A 89 -11.10 -6.79 18.13
CA ALA A 89 -9.77 -6.42 17.64
C ALA A 89 -8.79 -6.10 18.79
N SER A 90 -9.27 -5.51 19.87
CA SER A 90 -8.49 -5.12 21.06
C SER A 90 -8.38 -6.21 22.13
N VAL A 91 -9.05 -7.35 21.95
CA VAL A 91 -9.04 -8.50 22.88
C VAL A 91 -7.89 -9.46 22.51
N SER A 92 -7.31 -10.10 23.52
CA SER A 92 -6.26 -11.10 23.29
C SER A 92 -6.73 -12.22 22.37
N GLY A 93 -5.99 -12.46 21.30
CA GLY A 93 -6.28 -13.47 20.28
C GLY A 93 -7.31 -13.07 19.23
N GLY A 94 -8.10 -12.00 19.42
CA GLY A 94 -8.98 -11.35 18.41
C GLY A 94 -9.75 -12.29 17.49
N ALA A 95 -10.25 -13.42 18.02
CA ALA A 95 -10.83 -14.50 17.22
C ALA A 95 -11.99 -14.01 16.33
N GLY A 96 -11.90 -14.34 15.04
CA GLY A 96 -12.93 -14.00 14.06
C GLY A 96 -12.84 -12.57 13.50
N THR A 97 -11.87 -11.76 13.94
CA THR A 97 -11.70 -10.39 13.44
C THR A 97 -11.02 -10.35 12.08
N PHE A 98 -11.19 -9.23 11.38
CA PHE A 98 -10.63 -9.03 10.04
C PHE A 98 -9.09 -9.06 10.05
N GLY A 99 -8.43 -8.40 11.02
CA GLY A 99 -6.96 -8.37 11.10
C GLY A 99 -6.36 -9.75 11.30
N VAL A 100 -6.91 -10.56 12.23
CA VAL A 100 -6.46 -11.94 12.45
C VAL A 100 -6.64 -12.79 11.18
N TRP A 101 -7.76 -12.64 10.48
CA TRP A 101 -7.98 -13.32 9.22
C TRP A 101 -6.98 -12.88 8.14
N ALA A 102 -6.71 -11.59 8.02
CA ALA A 102 -5.78 -11.05 7.01
C ALA A 102 -4.35 -11.56 7.22
N VAL A 103 -3.89 -11.60 8.48
CA VAL A 103 -2.58 -12.18 8.83
C VAL A 103 -2.52 -13.67 8.52
N ALA A 104 -3.55 -14.43 8.93
CA ALA A 104 -3.61 -15.88 8.71
C ALA A 104 -3.64 -16.28 7.22
N ASN A 105 -4.15 -15.40 6.35
CA ASN A 105 -4.23 -15.63 4.91
C ASN A 105 -3.15 -14.87 4.11
N ASN A 106 -2.20 -14.24 4.78
CA ASN A 106 -1.07 -13.54 4.15
C ASN A 106 -1.53 -12.53 3.07
N ILE A 107 -2.51 -11.69 3.41
CA ILE A 107 -3.15 -10.76 2.48
C ILE A 107 -2.26 -9.55 2.20
N ASN A 108 -1.93 -9.30 0.94
CA ASN A 108 -1.22 -8.10 0.50
C ASN A 108 -2.17 -6.90 0.31
N GLY A 109 -1.62 -5.69 0.38
CA GLY A 109 -2.33 -4.46 0.06
C GLY A 109 -3.30 -3.95 1.14
N VAL A 110 -3.39 -4.60 2.29
CA VAL A 110 -4.29 -4.20 3.39
C VAL A 110 -3.50 -3.77 4.61
N MET A 111 -3.86 -2.64 5.19
CA MET A 111 -3.38 -2.21 6.50
C MET A 111 -4.57 -2.06 7.45
N CYS A 112 -4.74 -3.00 8.39
CA CYS A 112 -5.86 -2.98 9.31
C CYS A 112 -5.67 -1.91 10.40
N ILE A 113 -6.73 -1.13 10.68
CA ILE A 113 -6.76 -0.09 11.70
C ILE A 113 -7.89 -0.41 12.67
N GLY A 114 -7.55 -0.53 13.95
CA GLY A 114 -8.47 -0.85 15.02
C GLY A 114 -8.34 0.08 16.22
N GLY A 115 -9.14 -0.17 17.26
CA GLY A 115 -9.14 0.66 18.45
C GLY A 115 -9.73 -0.03 19.68
N ASP A 116 -9.68 0.72 20.77
CA ASP A 116 -10.20 0.33 22.10
C ASP A 116 -11.64 0.85 22.27
N PRO A 117 -12.64 -0.03 22.43
CA PRO A 117 -14.03 0.39 22.64
C PRO A 117 -14.22 1.22 23.92
N ALA A 118 -13.28 1.16 24.86
CA ALA A 118 -13.33 1.97 26.08
C ALA A 118 -13.13 3.47 25.82
N LEU A 119 -12.59 3.87 24.67
CA LEU A 119 -12.33 5.27 24.31
C LEU A 119 -13.50 5.97 23.61
N GLY A 120 -14.54 5.24 23.25
CA GLY A 120 -15.75 5.79 22.63
C GLY A 120 -16.31 4.93 21.50
N THR A 121 -17.15 5.52 20.65
CA THR A 121 -17.72 4.84 19.49
C THR A 121 -16.64 4.58 18.46
N LEU A 122 -16.25 3.32 18.26
CA LEU A 122 -15.11 2.94 17.45
C LEU A 122 -15.21 3.37 15.96
N GLY A 123 -16.35 3.18 15.32
CA GLY A 123 -16.49 3.45 13.89
C GLY A 123 -15.93 4.81 13.47
N PRO A 124 -16.43 5.95 13.98
CA PRO A 124 -15.90 7.27 13.66
C PRO A 124 -14.42 7.46 14.05
N LEU A 125 -13.98 6.88 15.18
CA LEU A 125 -12.60 7.01 15.64
C LEU A 125 -11.63 6.36 14.67
N VAL A 126 -11.83 5.09 14.33
CA VAL A 126 -10.93 4.32 13.45
C VAL A 126 -11.03 4.79 11.99
N MET A 127 -12.21 5.25 11.54
CA MET A 127 -12.38 5.85 10.21
C MET A 127 -11.53 7.11 10.06
N ASN A 128 -11.53 7.99 11.07
CA ASN A 128 -10.71 9.20 11.05
C ASN A 128 -9.20 8.88 11.04
N VAL A 129 -8.78 7.82 11.72
CA VAL A 129 -7.39 7.35 11.67
C VAL A 129 -7.05 6.81 10.27
N ALA A 130 -7.95 6.07 9.62
CA ALA A 130 -7.74 5.62 8.24
C ALA A 130 -7.60 6.80 7.26
N ALA A 131 -8.44 7.82 7.40
CA ALA A 131 -8.33 9.06 6.63
C ALA A 131 -7.00 9.81 6.90
N PHE A 132 -6.55 9.85 8.15
CA PHE A 132 -5.24 10.41 8.52
C PHE A 132 -4.09 9.65 7.86
N VAL A 133 -4.14 8.32 7.84
CA VAL A 133 -3.15 7.48 7.16
C VAL A 133 -3.10 7.79 5.67
N GLN A 134 -4.24 7.91 5.00
CA GLN A 134 -4.28 8.31 3.59
C GLN A 134 -3.69 9.71 3.37
N GLY A 135 -3.97 10.65 4.26
CA GLY A 135 -3.36 11.99 4.25
C GLY A 135 -1.84 11.93 4.39
N MET A 136 -1.30 11.06 5.27
CA MET A 136 0.15 10.85 5.40
C MET A 136 0.74 10.30 4.09
N ILE A 137 0.12 9.29 3.48
CA ILE A 137 0.59 8.72 2.21
C ILE A 137 0.58 9.77 1.11
N ALA A 138 -0.50 10.55 0.99
CA ALA A 138 -0.61 11.62 0.01
C ALA A 138 0.41 12.76 0.21
N SER A 139 0.96 12.91 1.42
CA SER A 139 1.98 13.91 1.73
C SER A 139 3.41 13.51 1.37
N ILE A 140 3.64 12.26 0.97
CA ILE A 140 4.99 11.78 0.62
C ILE A 140 5.46 12.48 -0.66
N ASN A 141 6.61 13.12 -0.57
CA ASN A 141 7.24 13.77 -1.72
C ASN A 141 8.48 13.00 -2.18
N PHE A 142 8.26 12.04 -3.06
CA PHE A 142 9.34 11.23 -3.64
C PHE A 142 10.30 12.00 -4.55
N SER A 143 10.03 13.27 -4.86
CA SER A 143 10.96 14.14 -5.61
C SER A 143 12.03 14.77 -4.71
N GLN A 144 11.93 14.64 -3.39
CA GLN A 144 12.90 15.18 -2.44
C GLN A 144 13.96 14.14 -2.06
N THR A 145 15.15 14.61 -1.73
CA THR A 145 16.18 13.78 -1.09
C THR A 145 15.67 13.27 0.24
N ASN A 146 15.78 11.97 0.49
CA ASN A 146 15.20 11.29 1.64
C ASN A 146 13.70 11.58 1.81
N GLY A 147 12.96 11.66 0.72
CA GLY A 147 11.55 12.03 0.69
C GLY A 147 10.58 10.93 1.13
N ARG A 148 11.04 9.68 1.24
CA ARG A 148 10.22 8.59 1.79
C ARG A 148 9.82 8.89 3.24
N ILE A 149 8.68 8.38 3.67
CA ILE A 149 8.16 8.60 5.03
C ILE A 149 7.75 7.26 5.64
N THR A 150 8.25 6.93 6.83
CA THR A 150 7.62 5.90 7.65
C THR A 150 6.36 6.46 8.32
N LEU A 151 5.30 5.68 8.36
CA LEU A 151 4.03 6.08 9.00
C LEU A 151 4.14 6.07 10.53
N ALA A 152 5.03 5.24 11.08
CA ALA A 152 5.25 5.11 12.51
C ALA A 152 5.70 6.45 13.13
N GLY A 153 5.18 6.76 14.31
CA GLY A 153 5.54 7.95 15.06
C GLY A 153 4.98 9.27 14.52
N LYS A 154 4.15 9.24 13.45
CA LYS A 154 3.52 10.45 12.91
C LYS A 154 2.30 10.85 13.73
N SER A 155 2.17 12.18 13.95
CA SER A 155 1.08 12.78 14.72
C SER A 155 0.19 13.65 13.85
N ALA A 156 -1.11 13.65 14.13
CA ALA A 156 -2.10 14.48 13.46
C ALA A 156 -2.06 15.96 13.87
N GLN A 157 -1.07 16.38 14.65
CA GLN A 157 -0.81 17.76 15.07
C GLN A 157 -2.06 18.56 15.40
N ALA A 158 -2.69 18.23 16.56
CA ALA A 158 -3.83 18.96 17.09
C ALA A 158 -5.12 18.99 16.22
N SER A 159 -5.26 18.06 15.27
CA SER A 159 -6.54 17.88 14.61
C SER A 159 -7.56 17.35 15.61
N ALA A 160 -8.62 18.11 15.87
CA ALA A 160 -9.72 17.69 16.74
C ALA A 160 -10.48 16.46 16.19
N ALA A 161 -10.30 16.12 14.93
CA ALA A 161 -10.96 14.99 14.28
C ALA A 161 -10.23 13.65 14.48
N VAL A 162 -8.90 13.67 14.69
CA VAL A 162 -8.11 12.45 14.87
C VAL A 162 -7.77 12.27 16.34
N LEU A 163 -8.59 11.50 17.02
CA LEU A 163 -8.45 11.17 18.43
C LEU A 163 -7.74 9.84 18.62
N PRO A 164 -7.08 9.61 19.77
CA PRO A 164 -6.46 8.32 20.08
C PRO A 164 -7.49 7.19 20.02
N THR A 165 -7.11 6.10 19.37
CA THR A 165 -7.86 4.85 19.33
C THR A 165 -7.31 3.81 20.31
N CYS A 166 -6.18 4.10 20.97
CA CYS A 166 -5.60 3.27 22.01
C CYS A 166 -4.88 4.14 23.06
N ALA A 167 -5.08 3.86 24.35
CA ALA A 167 -4.41 4.54 25.45
C ALA A 167 -3.86 3.58 26.52
N ASN A 168 -4.00 2.27 26.32
CA ASN A 168 -3.57 1.22 27.24
C ASN A 168 -2.56 0.30 26.56
N ILE A 169 -1.45 0.02 27.25
CA ILE A 169 -0.36 -0.79 26.70
C ILE A 169 -0.80 -2.24 26.39
N GLN A 170 -1.66 -2.84 27.21
CA GLN A 170 -2.14 -4.20 26.97
C GLN A 170 -3.06 -4.23 25.73
N THR A 171 -3.97 -3.27 25.60
CA THR A 171 -4.82 -3.12 24.41
C THR A 171 -3.98 -2.88 23.16
N TYR A 172 -2.94 -2.05 23.26
CA TYR A 172 -1.99 -1.83 22.18
C TYR A 172 -1.31 -3.12 21.72
N GLN A 173 -0.80 -3.92 22.66
CA GLN A 173 -0.17 -5.20 22.36
C GLN A 173 -1.15 -6.19 21.73
N ASN A 174 -2.38 -6.24 22.21
CA ASN A 174 -3.44 -7.08 21.65
C ASN A 174 -3.77 -6.66 20.20
N LEU A 175 -3.95 -5.37 19.94
CA LEU A 175 -4.19 -4.85 18.58
C LEU A 175 -3.07 -5.25 17.63
N LEU A 176 -1.80 -5.05 18.00
CA LEU A 176 -0.65 -5.43 17.17
C LEU A 176 -0.59 -6.93 16.93
N ALA A 177 -0.80 -7.74 17.97
CA ALA A 177 -0.79 -9.20 17.85
C ALA A 177 -1.93 -9.72 16.94
N ASN A 178 -3.05 -9.00 16.89
CA ASN A 178 -4.20 -9.29 16.04
C ASN A 178 -4.09 -8.69 14.62
N GLY A 179 -2.93 -8.10 14.26
CA GLY A 179 -2.67 -7.52 12.95
C GLY A 179 -3.23 -6.12 12.72
N TYR A 180 -3.58 -5.39 13.79
CA TYR A 180 -4.10 -4.04 13.70
C TYR A 180 -3.07 -2.98 14.06
N ASN A 181 -3.19 -1.83 13.41
CA ASN A 181 -2.53 -0.58 13.78
C ASN A 181 -3.51 0.31 14.52
N CYS A 182 -3.00 1.28 15.29
CA CYS A 182 -3.82 2.23 16.02
C CYS A 182 -3.14 3.61 16.12
N TYR A 183 -3.92 4.63 16.42
CA TYR A 183 -3.40 5.94 16.80
C TYR A 183 -3.38 6.00 18.32
N GLY A 184 -2.18 5.82 18.89
CA GLY A 184 -2.04 5.62 20.33
C GLY A 184 -1.73 6.89 21.10
N ALA A 185 -2.27 7.02 22.32
CA ALA A 185 -1.83 7.96 23.31
C ALA A 185 -0.84 7.27 24.26
N PHE A 186 0.43 7.68 24.17
CA PHE A 186 1.51 7.12 24.96
C PHE A 186 2.05 8.18 25.93
N ALA A 187 2.56 7.75 27.07
CA ALA A 187 3.12 8.64 28.06
C ALA A 187 4.47 8.16 28.56
N SER A 188 5.41 9.08 28.69
CA SER A 188 6.58 8.93 29.53
C SER A 188 6.33 9.60 30.89
N ARG A 189 7.29 9.48 31.83
CA ARG A 189 7.16 10.13 33.14
C ARG A 189 6.96 11.65 33.06
N ASN A 190 7.45 12.28 32.00
CA ASN A 190 7.51 13.73 31.86
C ASN A 190 6.57 14.27 30.79
N GLN A 191 6.10 13.44 29.83
CA GLN A 191 5.35 13.94 28.69
C GLN A 191 4.46 12.84 28.08
N GLY A 192 3.30 13.24 27.59
CA GLY A 192 2.42 12.45 26.76
C GLY A 192 2.73 12.66 25.27
N PHE A 193 2.61 11.60 24.50
CA PHE A 193 2.76 11.59 23.05
C PHE A 193 1.56 10.93 22.41
N THR A 194 1.13 11.44 21.27
CA THR A 194 0.07 10.83 20.48
C THR A 194 0.56 10.66 19.06
N PHE A 195 0.62 9.42 18.59
CA PHE A 195 1.12 9.11 17.25
C PHE A 195 0.56 7.80 16.70
N PHE A 196 0.68 7.64 15.38
CA PHE A 196 0.33 6.40 14.69
C PHE A 196 1.38 5.33 14.97
N SER A 197 0.91 4.13 15.31
CA SER A 197 1.78 3.01 15.66
C SER A 197 2.20 2.22 14.43
N ASN A 198 3.43 1.86 14.38
CA ASN A 198 4.17 0.92 13.54
C ASN A 198 3.90 0.93 12.03
N GLY A 199 2.66 0.84 11.54
CA GLY A 199 2.36 0.65 10.11
C GLY A 199 2.55 -0.80 9.67
N ASN A 200 2.19 -1.77 10.53
CA ASN A 200 2.26 -3.19 10.21
C ASN A 200 1.26 -3.56 9.13
N MET A 201 1.65 -4.44 8.23
CA MET A 201 0.78 -5.03 7.22
C MET A 201 0.85 -6.55 7.28
N PRO A 202 -0.26 -7.26 7.00
CA PRO A 202 -0.21 -8.68 6.66
C PRO A 202 0.44 -8.87 5.29
N GLY A 203 0.85 -10.09 4.98
CA GLY A 203 1.36 -10.40 3.65
C GLY A 203 2.88 -10.32 3.51
N SER A 204 3.33 -10.22 2.28
CA SER A 204 4.76 -10.27 1.91
C SER A 204 5.53 -9.02 2.31
N PHE A 205 4.84 -7.90 2.46
CA PHE A 205 5.41 -6.63 2.90
C PHE A 205 4.98 -6.37 4.35
N PRO A 206 5.87 -6.55 5.33
CA PRO A 206 5.50 -6.41 6.73
C PRO A 206 5.24 -4.96 7.16
N TRP A 207 5.63 -3.96 6.35
CA TRP A 207 5.54 -2.55 6.66
C TRP A 207 4.89 -1.74 5.53
N ALA A 208 4.02 -0.83 5.89
CA ALA A 208 3.29 0.00 4.92
C ALA A 208 4.19 0.96 4.13
N ASP A 209 5.27 1.46 4.72
CA ASP A 209 6.25 2.29 4.01
C ASP A 209 6.95 1.51 2.90
N GLN A 210 7.35 0.26 3.14
CA GLN A 210 7.92 -0.62 2.11
C GLN A 210 6.93 -0.87 0.96
N TYR A 211 5.67 -1.11 1.30
CA TYR A 211 4.63 -1.34 0.30
C TYR A 211 4.35 -0.10 -0.56
N ILE A 212 4.30 1.09 0.07
CA ILE A 212 4.12 2.36 -0.63
C ILE A 212 5.31 2.68 -1.53
N ASP A 213 6.53 2.45 -1.03
CA ASP A 213 7.77 2.65 -1.77
C ASP A 213 7.83 1.76 -3.03
N GLN A 214 7.38 0.51 -2.91
CA GLN A 214 7.28 -0.42 -4.02
C GLN A 214 6.23 0.03 -5.05
N ILE A 215 5.03 0.48 -4.64
CA ILE A 215 4.02 1.04 -5.56
C ILE A 215 4.61 2.20 -6.37
N TRP A 216 5.26 3.15 -5.68
CA TRP A 216 5.87 4.29 -6.34
C TRP A 216 6.97 3.87 -7.34
N LEU A 217 7.87 2.99 -6.91
CA LEU A 217 8.98 2.54 -7.78
C LEU A 217 8.46 1.80 -9.01
N SER A 218 7.50 0.89 -8.85
CA SER A 218 6.88 0.15 -9.96
C SER A 218 6.25 1.09 -10.98
N ALA A 219 5.46 2.07 -10.54
CA ALA A 219 4.85 3.08 -11.40
C ALA A 219 5.90 3.91 -12.16
N GLN A 220 7.00 4.29 -11.51
CA GLN A 220 8.07 5.06 -12.16
C GLN A 220 8.86 4.23 -13.17
N LEU A 221 9.10 2.94 -12.89
CA LEU A 221 9.75 2.03 -13.84
C LEU A 221 8.89 1.83 -15.09
N GLN A 222 7.58 1.62 -14.93
CA GLN A 222 6.63 1.52 -16.04
C GLN A 222 6.62 2.81 -16.88
N LEU A 223 6.54 3.96 -16.23
CA LEU A 223 6.55 5.27 -16.91
C LEU A 223 7.85 5.48 -17.71
N ALA A 224 9.00 5.13 -17.14
CA ALA A 224 10.28 5.27 -17.81
C ALA A 224 10.38 4.40 -19.07
N LEU A 225 9.89 3.16 -19.02
CA LEU A 225 9.85 2.26 -20.17
C LEU A 225 8.86 2.71 -21.24
N LEU A 226 7.69 3.21 -20.86
CA LEU A 226 6.72 3.78 -21.81
C LEU A 226 7.27 5.04 -22.49
N ASN A 227 7.93 5.92 -21.74
CA ASN A 227 8.58 7.10 -22.29
C ASN A 227 9.71 6.71 -23.26
N LEU A 228 10.53 5.74 -22.92
CA LEU A 228 11.54 5.22 -23.83
C LEU A 228 10.89 4.68 -25.13
N TYR A 229 9.87 3.83 -25.00
CA TYR A 229 9.19 3.22 -26.13
C TYR A 229 8.61 4.25 -27.11
N THR A 230 8.10 5.36 -26.60
CA THR A 230 7.50 6.45 -27.42
C THR A 230 8.53 7.45 -27.94
N ALA A 231 9.69 7.56 -27.31
CA ALA A 231 10.70 8.57 -27.66
C ALA A 231 11.69 8.11 -28.73
N VAL A 232 11.89 6.80 -28.89
CA VAL A 232 12.86 6.26 -29.84
C VAL A 232 12.17 5.57 -31.02
N ASN A 233 12.80 5.58 -32.19
CA ASN A 233 12.26 4.93 -33.38
C ASN A 233 12.29 3.39 -33.26
N ASP A 234 13.26 2.84 -32.52
CA ASP A 234 13.53 1.42 -32.43
C ASP A 234 14.30 1.09 -31.14
N ILE A 235 14.02 -0.09 -30.56
CA ILE A 235 14.78 -0.67 -29.45
C ILE A 235 15.22 -2.06 -29.93
N PRO A 236 16.44 -2.20 -30.49
CA PRO A 236 16.89 -3.46 -31.03
C PRO A 236 17.19 -4.49 -29.93
N TYR A 237 17.10 -5.79 -30.26
CA TYR A 237 17.46 -6.89 -29.37
C TYR A 237 18.97 -7.16 -29.40
N ASP A 238 19.77 -6.14 -29.06
CA ASP A 238 21.21 -6.16 -29.02
C ASP A 238 21.74 -5.31 -27.83
N PRO A 239 23.07 -5.25 -27.63
CA PRO A 239 23.64 -4.43 -26.56
C PRO A 239 23.24 -2.95 -26.60
N THR A 240 22.98 -2.40 -27.83
CA THR A 240 22.53 -0.99 -27.96
C THR A 240 21.15 -0.78 -27.39
N GLY A 241 20.17 -1.63 -27.76
CA GLY A 241 18.83 -1.55 -27.22
C GLY A 241 18.76 -1.84 -25.72
N TYR A 242 19.54 -2.80 -25.24
CA TYR A 242 19.64 -3.07 -23.79
C TYR A 242 20.29 -1.90 -23.05
N GLY A 243 21.22 -1.18 -23.70
CA GLY A 243 21.81 0.07 -23.21
C GLY A 243 20.76 1.18 -23.07
N LEU A 244 19.86 1.34 -24.04
CA LEU A 244 18.74 2.30 -24.00
C LEU A 244 17.79 1.99 -22.82
N ILE A 245 17.41 0.73 -22.65
CA ILE A 245 16.56 0.29 -21.53
C ILE A 245 17.25 0.59 -20.19
N ARG A 246 18.52 0.23 -20.05
CA ARG A 246 19.30 0.51 -18.84
C ARG A 246 19.38 2.01 -18.55
N ALA A 247 19.64 2.83 -19.57
CA ALA A 247 19.71 4.28 -19.44
C ALA A 247 18.37 4.90 -18.99
N ALA A 248 17.26 4.40 -19.52
CA ALA A 248 15.93 4.85 -19.12
C ALA A 248 15.60 4.50 -17.66
N LEU A 249 16.00 3.30 -17.21
CA LEU A 249 15.69 2.83 -15.86
C LEU A 249 16.62 3.40 -14.78
N VAL A 250 17.92 3.49 -15.07
CA VAL A 250 18.91 3.96 -14.09
C VAL A 250 19.10 5.48 -14.13
N GLY A 251 19.00 6.07 -15.29
CA GLY A 251 19.40 7.45 -15.58
C GLY A 251 20.78 7.51 -16.25
N GLN A 252 21.10 8.65 -16.83
CA GLN A 252 22.36 8.89 -17.51
C GLN A 252 23.34 9.69 -16.63
N PRO A 253 24.65 9.35 -16.60
CA PRO A 253 25.65 10.22 -16.03
C PRO A 253 25.72 11.52 -16.85
N THR A 254 25.80 12.66 -16.18
CA THR A 254 26.15 13.92 -16.85
C THR A 254 27.58 13.87 -17.37
N ALA A 255 27.91 14.74 -18.34
CA ALA A 255 29.25 14.89 -18.89
C ALA A 255 30.34 15.15 -17.82
N ASN A 256 29.95 15.62 -16.62
CA ASN A 256 30.83 15.90 -15.49
C ASN A 256 30.88 14.75 -14.45
N GLY A 257 30.32 13.57 -14.76
CA GLY A 257 30.31 12.43 -13.84
C GLY A 257 29.27 12.53 -12.72
N ASN A 258 28.51 13.63 -12.62
CA ASN A 258 27.37 13.70 -11.72
C ASN A 258 26.21 12.88 -12.34
N VAL A 259 25.60 12.01 -11.56
CA VAL A 259 24.41 11.30 -11.98
C VAL A 259 23.26 12.29 -11.96
N THR A 260 22.63 12.54 -13.11
CA THR A 260 21.30 13.16 -13.09
C THR A 260 20.31 12.13 -12.55
N PHE A 261 19.50 12.54 -11.58
CA PHE A 261 18.45 11.68 -11.01
C PHE A 261 17.24 11.54 -11.96
N ASP A 262 17.50 11.40 -13.27
CA ASP A 262 16.43 11.38 -14.28
C ASP A 262 15.80 9.98 -14.43
N GLY A 263 16.52 8.92 -14.00
CA GLY A 263 15.99 7.55 -14.02
C GLY A 263 15.33 7.16 -12.69
N PRO A 264 14.29 6.32 -12.72
CA PRO A 264 13.56 5.90 -11.53
C PRO A 264 14.43 5.24 -10.47
N ILE A 265 15.47 4.48 -10.84
CA ILE A 265 16.38 3.83 -9.90
C ILE A 265 17.26 4.87 -9.18
N ASN A 266 17.81 5.85 -9.90
CA ASN A 266 18.58 6.93 -9.26
C ASN A 266 17.70 7.84 -8.40
N ASN A 267 16.46 8.10 -8.83
CA ASN A 267 15.49 8.80 -8.01
C ASN A 267 15.17 8.02 -6.72
N ALA A 268 15.03 6.69 -6.81
CA ALA A 268 14.80 5.82 -5.67
C ALA A 268 15.97 5.81 -4.68
N LEU A 269 17.21 5.89 -5.17
CA LEU A 269 18.40 6.08 -4.32
C LEU A 269 18.41 7.45 -3.64
N ASN A 270 18.04 8.51 -4.36
CA ASN A 270 18.01 9.86 -3.81
C ASN A 270 16.94 10.07 -2.75
N ASN A 271 15.75 9.52 -2.96
CA ASN A 271 14.62 9.69 -2.03
C ASN A 271 14.59 8.67 -0.89
N GLY A 272 15.49 7.69 -0.89
CA GLY A 272 15.67 6.69 0.17
C GLY A 272 14.82 5.43 0.03
N VAL A 273 14.07 5.27 -1.07
CA VAL A 273 13.34 4.02 -1.40
C VAL A 273 14.33 2.87 -1.60
N ILE A 274 15.45 3.13 -2.29
CA ILE A 274 16.56 2.19 -2.39
C ILE A 274 17.70 2.68 -1.48
N GLN A 275 18.24 1.82 -0.64
CA GLN A 275 19.35 2.16 0.25
C GLN A 275 20.63 1.40 -0.07
N ILE A 276 21.74 2.13 0.02
CA ILE A 276 23.10 1.60 -0.12
C ILE A 276 23.60 1.12 1.25
N GLY A 277 24.41 0.05 1.26
CA GLY A 277 25.09 -0.42 2.47
C GLY A 277 24.23 -1.34 3.35
N VAL A 278 23.03 -1.72 2.94
CA VAL A 278 22.20 -2.68 3.65
C VAL A 278 22.81 -4.07 3.56
N THR A 279 23.16 -4.65 4.69
CA THR A 279 23.75 -5.99 4.74
C THR A 279 22.68 -7.06 4.52
N LEU A 280 22.87 -7.87 3.50
CA LEU A 280 22.02 -9.04 3.26
C LEU A 280 22.39 -10.18 4.20
N SER A 281 21.41 -10.88 4.74
CA SER A 281 21.64 -12.15 5.43
C SER A 281 22.18 -13.19 4.45
N SER A 282 22.83 -14.25 4.95
CA SER A 282 23.33 -15.34 4.09
C SER A 282 22.23 -16.01 3.26
N THR A 283 21.02 -16.13 3.81
CA THR A 283 19.85 -16.66 3.09
C THR A 283 19.40 -15.74 1.98
N GLN A 284 19.32 -14.43 2.24
CA GLN A 284 18.96 -13.43 1.23
C GLN A 284 20.03 -13.36 0.12
N ALA A 285 21.31 -13.33 0.50
CA ALA A 285 22.41 -13.33 -0.47
C ALA A 285 22.39 -14.58 -1.37
N ALA A 286 22.14 -15.76 -0.81
CA ALA A 286 22.01 -16.99 -1.60
C ALA A 286 20.77 -16.93 -2.52
N ALA A 287 19.64 -16.43 -2.04
CA ALA A 287 18.42 -16.32 -2.84
C ALA A 287 18.60 -15.39 -4.05
N VAL A 288 19.16 -14.20 -3.87
CA VAL A 288 19.38 -13.25 -4.97
C VAL A 288 20.44 -13.76 -5.96
N ASN A 289 21.52 -14.39 -5.49
CA ASN A 289 22.54 -14.98 -6.34
C ASN A 289 21.97 -16.13 -7.21
N ASN A 290 21.14 -16.98 -6.62
CA ASN A 290 20.47 -18.06 -7.36
C ASN A 290 19.48 -17.50 -8.38
N ALA A 291 18.68 -16.50 -8.01
CA ALA A 291 17.72 -15.90 -8.92
C ALA A 291 18.37 -15.15 -10.07
N ALA A 292 19.50 -14.48 -9.84
CA ALA A 292 20.26 -13.77 -10.86
C ALA A 292 21.14 -14.70 -11.73
N GLY A 293 21.39 -15.94 -11.28
CA GLY A 293 22.33 -16.85 -11.93
C GLY A 293 23.80 -16.38 -11.83
N ALA A 294 24.11 -15.46 -10.91
CA ALA A 294 25.43 -14.85 -10.73
C ALA A 294 25.62 -14.38 -9.29
N ASN A 295 26.87 -14.15 -8.87
CA ASN A 295 27.16 -13.60 -7.56
C ASN A 295 26.93 -12.08 -7.55
N VAL A 296 25.73 -11.62 -7.20
CA VAL A 296 25.31 -10.22 -7.26
C VAL A 296 25.07 -9.59 -5.87
N ALA A 297 25.05 -10.39 -4.80
CA ALA A 297 24.75 -9.92 -3.45
C ALA A 297 25.66 -8.77 -2.99
N GLY A 298 26.98 -8.85 -3.28
CA GLY A 298 27.94 -7.78 -2.99
C GLY A 298 27.65 -6.49 -3.79
N THR A 299 27.21 -6.62 -5.03
CA THR A 299 26.81 -5.46 -5.86
C THR A 299 25.55 -4.80 -5.33
N ILE A 300 24.56 -5.59 -4.91
CA ILE A 300 23.33 -5.07 -4.29
C ILE A 300 23.67 -4.32 -3.00
N GLN A 301 24.52 -4.87 -2.16
CA GLN A 301 24.94 -4.21 -0.92
C GLN A 301 25.70 -2.90 -1.18
N SER A 302 26.59 -2.86 -2.18
CA SER A 302 27.42 -1.66 -2.45
C SER A 302 26.67 -0.57 -3.23
N ASN A 303 25.74 -0.94 -4.11
CA ASN A 303 25.03 -0.01 -4.99
C ASN A 303 23.56 0.21 -4.61
N GLY A 304 23.03 -0.58 -3.66
CA GLY A 304 21.61 -0.60 -3.31
C GLY A 304 20.75 -1.45 -4.26
N TYR A 305 21.25 -1.76 -5.46
CA TYR A 305 20.49 -2.51 -6.47
C TYR A 305 21.39 -3.31 -7.44
N TYR A 306 20.75 -4.25 -8.13
CA TYR A 306 21.31 -4.91 -9.33
C TYR A 306 20.24 -5.01 -10.40
N LEU A 307 20.52 -4.43 -11.58
CA LEU A 307 19.65 -4.46 -12.76
C LEU A 307 20.24 -5.42 -13.81
N GLN A 308 19.48 -6.45 -14.15
CA GLN A 308 19.82 -7.44 -15.16
C GLN A 308 18.89 -7.31 -16.37
N ILE A 309 19.46 -7.24 -17.57
CA ILE A 309 18.71 -7.24 -18.82
C ILE A 309 19.27 -8.36 -19.68
N LEU A 310 18.44 -9.33 -20.03
CA LEU A 310 18.84 -10.54 -20.76
C LEU A 310 18.08 -10.66 -22.08
N ASP A 311 18.70 -11.32 -23.04
CA ASP A 311 18.08 -11.72 -24.30
C ASP A 311 16.87 -12.65 -24.02
N PRO A 312 15.67 -12.33 -24.52
CA PRO A 312 14.49 -13.13 -24.30
C PRO A 312 14.45 -14.43 -25.11
N GLY A 313 15.44 -14.65 -26.01
CA GLY A 313 15.50 -15.77 -26.92
C GLY A 313 14.75 -15.56 -28.24
N ALA A 314 15.01 -16.43 -29.21
CA ALA A 314 14.55 -16.26 -30.60
C ALA A 314 13.01 -16.23 -30.72
N ALA A 315 12.29 -17.06 -29.97
CA ALA A 315 10.82 -17.11 -30.01
C ALA A 315 10.20 -15.79 -29.53
N ALA A 316 10.70 -15.25 -28.42
CA ALA A 316 10.22 -13.99 -27.86
C ALA A 316 10.58 -12.79 -28.77
N ARG A 317 11.79 -12.79 -29.37
CA ARG A 317 12.16 -11.76 -30.36
C ARG A 317 11.24 -11.79 -31.58
N ASN A 318 10.92 -12.97 -32.11
CA ASN A 318 9.99 -13.10 -33.22
C ASN A 318 8.58 -12.60 -32.88
N ALA A 319 8.15 -12.78 -31.63
CA ALA A 319 6.90 -12.28 -31.11
C ALA A 319 6.97 -10.81 -30.65
N ARG A 320 8.11 -10.13 -30.81
CA ARG A 320 8.38 -8.74 -30.38
C ARG A 320 8.09 -8.49 -28.90
N GLN A 321 8.35 -9.49 -28.07
CA GLN A 321 8.19 -9.41 -26.63
C GLN A 321 9.34 -8.65 -25.96
N THR A 322 9.10 -8.18 -24.73
CA THR A 322 10.11 -7.49 -23.93
C THR A 322 11.33 -8.38 -23.64
N PRO A 323 12.55 -7.84 -23.55
CA PRO A 323 13.68 -8.51 -22.93
C PRO A 323 13.35 -8.90 -21.48
N ILE A 324 14.09 -9.87 -20.93
CA ILE A 324 13.97 -10.21 -19.51
C ILE A 324 14.64 -9.09 -18.70
N ILE A 325 13.87 -8.35 -17.92
CA ILE A 325 14.37 -7.25 -17.09
C ILE A 325 14.11 -7.63 -15.63
N ASN A 326 15.18 -7.84 -14.87
CA ASN A 326 15.13 -8.15 -13.45
C ASN A 326 15.79 -7.03 -12.64
N LEU A 327 15.13 -6.57 -11.60
CA LEU A 327 15.65 -5.60 -10.65
C LEU A 327 15.61 -6.18 -9.25
N TRP A 328 16.75 -6.29 -8.60
CA TRP A 328 16.87 -6.58 -7.17
C TRP A 328 17.36 -5.32 -6.48
N TYR A 329 16.74 -4.95 -5.38
CA TYR A 329 17.11 -3.76 -4.62
C TYR A 329 16.94 -3.96 -3.12
N THR A 330 17.65 -3.18 -2.34
CA THR A 330 17.51 -3.13 -0.89
C THR A 330 16.56 -2.01 -0.50
N ASP A 331 15.47 -2.38 0.17
CA ASP A 331 14.63 -1.42 0.85
C ASP A 331 15.31 -0.97 2.14
N GLY A 332 15.25 0.33 2.37
CA GLY A 332 15.93 0.96 3.44
C GLY A 332 15.39 0.74 4.83
N GLY A 333 14.18 0.31 5.01
CA GLY A 333 13.56 0.25 6.33
C GLY A 333 13.68 1.56 7.12
N ALA A 334 13.00 1.66 8.25
CA ALA A 334 13.10 2.80 9.16
C ALA A 334 13.23 2.33 10.60
N VAL A 335 14.05 3.04 11.40
CA VAL A 335 14.15 2.76 12.83
C VAL A 335 12.86 3.21 13.52
N GLN A 336 12.18 2.27 14.17
CA GLN A 336 10.92 2.54 14.89
C GLN A 336 11.04 2.29 16.41
N GLN A 337 12.13 1.68 16.85
CA GLN A 337 12.36 1.37 18.27
C GLN A 337 13.78 1.72 18.66
N PHE A 338 13.94 2.26 19.88
CA PHE A 338 15.23 2.58 20.48
C PHE A 338 15.38 1.81 21.78
N SER A 339 16.48 1.11 21.94
CA SER A 339 16.90 0.50 23.20
C SER A 339 18.32 0.94 23.52
N MET A 340 18.51 1.51 24.69
CA MET A 340 19.82 2.00 25.14
C MET A 340 20.12 1.44 26.52
N ALA A 341 21.28 0.80 26.66
CA ALA A 341 21.82 0.44 27.97
C ALA A 341 22.58 1.66 28.54
N SER A 342 22.29 2.02 29.79
CA SER A 342 23.02 3.04 30.51
C SER A 342 23.73 2.40 31.70
N VAL A 343 25.04 2.63 31.83
CA VAL A 343 25.86 2.16 32.96
C VAL A 343 26.44 3.38 33.64
N ASP A 344 26.13 3.53 34.94
CA ASP A 344 26.76 4.54 35.79
C ASP A 344 28.08 3.95 36.36
N ILE A 345 29.19 4.63 36.16
CA ILE A 345 30.51 4.23 36.68
C ILE A 345 30.87 5.24 37.77
N LEU A 346 30.83 4.77 39.03
CA LEU A 346 31.20 5.53 40.22
C LEU A 346 32.73 5.46 40.48
#